data_1110f6f0e2395dafc7f11ba239531938
#
_entry.id   1110f6f0e2395dafc7f11ba239531938
#
_cell.length_a   1.000
_cell.length_b   1.000
_cell.length_c   1.000
_cell.angle_alpha   90.00
_cell.angle_beta   90.00
_cell.angle_gamma   90.00
#
_symmetry.space_group_name_H-M   'P 1'
#
loop_
_entity.id
_entity.type
_entity.pdbx_description
1 polymer ?
#
loop_
_entity_poly.entity_id
_entity_poly.type
_entity_poly.pdbx_seq_one_letter_code
_entity_poly.pdbx_strand_id
1 'polypeptide(L)'
;FYDTNQPCNKRLPGSGCAALEGFSRQHAVVGVSEACIATHPSDMAVAMRLLDAVVETITPEGKTRSITLADFYHPPGKTPHIETALLPGELIVAVTLPPPLGGKHIYRKVRDRASYAFAQVSVAAIIHPDGSGRVALGGVAHKPWRIEAADAQLSQGAQAVYDTLFASAHPTAENTFKLLLAKRTLASVLAEARAQA
;
A
#
# COMPACT_ATOMS: atom_id res chain seq x y z
N PHE A 1 -10.85 12.93 8.92
CA PHE A 1 -12.07 12.18 8.57
C PHE A 1 -13.11 12.24 9.67
N TYR A 2 -12.75 11.99 10.92
CA TYR A 2 -13.69 11.94 12.05
C TYR A 2 -14.14 13.33 12.56
N ASP A 3 -13.31 14.36 12.42
CA ASP A 3 -13.72 15.72 12.73
C ASP A 3 -14.63 16.27 11.64
N THR A 4 -15.91 16.38 11.93
CA THR A 4 -16.94 16.84 10.98
C THR A 4 -16.85 18.33 10.63
N ASN A 5 -16.09 19.10 11.40
CA ASN A 5 -15.83 20.52 11.11
C ASN A 5 -14.73 20.72 10.05
N GLN A 6 -13.96 19.66 9.75
CA GLN A 6 -12.91 19.72 8.75
C GLN A 6 -13.38 19.22 7.38
N PRO A 7 -12.96 19.85 6.27
CA PRO A 7 -13.29 19.36 4.94
C PRO A 7 -12.64 18.01 4.65
N CYS A 8 -13.43 17.06 4.12
CA CYS A 8 -12.93 15.72 3.78
C CYS A 8 -13.74 15.11 2.64
N ASN A 9 -13.15 15.02 1.45
CA ASN A 9 -13.77 14.46 0.27
C ASN A 9 -14.12 12.95 0.39
N LYS A 10 -13.45 12.21 1.31
CA LYS A 10 -13.83 10.82 1.63
C LYS A 10 -15.14 10.71 2.41
N ARG A 11 -15.41 11.69 3.27
CA ARG A 11 -16.64 11.73 4.08
C ARG A 11 -17.77 12.43 3.35
N LEU A 12 -17.47 13.58 2.77
CA LEU A 12 -18.43 14.43 2.05
C LEU A 12 -17.80 14.88 0.73
N PRO A 13 -18.15 14.23 -0.39
CA PRO A 13 -17.61 14.56 -1.71
C PRO A 13 -17.80 16.06 -2.04
N GLY A 14 -16.73 16.68 -2.52
CA GLY A 14 -16.71 18.10 -2.89
C GLY A 14 -16.44 19.06 -1.73
N SER A 15 -16.32 18.58 -0.48
CA SER A 15 -16.03 19.47 0.67
C SER A 15 -14.57 19.92 0.78
N GLY A 16 -13.65 19.31 0.04
CA GLY A 16 -12.21 19.58 0.11
C GLY A 16 -11.45 18.57 0.97
N CYS A 17 -10.19 18.87 1.27
CA CYS A 17 -9.31 18.01 2.04
C CYS A 17 -8.43 18.83 2.99
N ALA A 18 -8.71 18.76 4.29
CA ALA A 18 -7.95 19.49 5.31
C ALA A 18 -6.47 19.06 5.41
N ALA A 19 -6.11 17.86 4.91
CA ALA A 19 -4.75 17.36 4.99
C ALA A 19 -3.81 17.96 3.94
N LEU A 20 -4.33 18.49 2.82
CA LEU A 20 -3.50 19.06 1.76
C LEU A 20 -2.73 20.30 2.23
N GLU A 21 -3.36 21.15 3.02
CA GLU A 21 -2.78 22.39 3.58
C GLU A 21 -2.54 22.30 5.09
N GLY A 22 -2.85 21.15 5.70
CA GLY A 22 -2.74 20.89 7.12
C GLY A 22 -1.72 19.82 7.47
N PHE A 23 -1.93 19.18 8.64
CA PHE A 23 -1.04 18.13 9.12
C PHE A 23 -1.10 16.89 8.23
N SER A 24 0.00 16.58 7.56
CA SER A 24 0.07 15.54 6.53
C SER A 24 1.18 14.51 6.73
N ARG A 25 1.89 14.53 7.88
CA ARG A 25 3.05 13.68 8.16
C ARG A 25 2.80 12.18 7.91
N GLN A 26 1.61 11.68 8.22
CA GLN A 26 1.28 10.25 8.06
C GLN A 26 0.62 9.92 6.71
N HIS A 27 0.38 10.92 5.87
CA HIS A 27 -0.35 10.74 4.62
C HIS A 27 0.50 10.12 3.49
N ALA A 28 -0.17 9.77 2.40
CA ALA A 28 0.44 9.11 1.26
C ALA A 28 1.37 10.05 0.47
N VAL A 29 2.35 9.46 -0.20
CA VAL A 29 3.32 10.16 -1.07
C VAL A 29 3.27 9.68 -2.51
N VAL A 30 2.58 8.53 -2.78
CA VAL A 30 2.31 8.00 -4.12
C VAL A 30 0.85 7.58 -4.23
N GLY A 31 0.34 7.47 -5.45
CA GLY A 31 -1.05 7.08 -5.69
C GLY A 31 -2.08 8.04 -5.09
N VAL A 32 -1.70 9.31 -4.93
CA VAL A 32 -2.52 10.40 -4.40
C VAL A 32 -3.28 11.12 -5.50
N SER A 33 -4.22 11.97 -5.12
CA SER A 33 -4.90 12.90 -6.02
C SER A 33 -5.10 14.27 -5.37
N GLU A 34 -5.47 15.26 -6.15
CA GLU A 34 -5.87 16.60 -5.65
C GLU A 34 -7.06 16.53 -4.68
N ALA A 35 -7.85 15.46 -4.76
CA ALA A 35 -9.01 15.27 -3.89
C ALA A 35 -8.68 14.60 -2.56
N CYS A 36 -7.60 13.77 -2.50
CA CYS A 36 -7.28 12.99 -1.29
C CYS A 36 -5.84 12.47 -1.31
N ILE A 37 -5.16 12.62 -0.18
CA ILE A 37 -3.83 12.09 0.10
C ILE A 37 -3.82 11.05 1.23
N ALA A 38 -4.97 10.44 1.54
CA ALA A 38 -5.07 9.45 2.62
C ALA A 38 -4.16 8.24 2.38
N THR A 39 -3.72 7.61 3.46
CA THR A 39 -2.92 6.38 3.44
C THR A 39 -3.77 5.19 3.87
N HIS A 40 -3.57 4.03 3.27
CA HIS A 40 -4.17 2.77 3.72
C HIS A 40 -3.29 2.13 4.80
N PRO A 41 -3.74 2.05 6.07
CA PRO A 41 -2.89 1.65 7.19
C PRO A 41 -3.06 0.17 7.56
N SER A 42 -2.83 -0.76 6.64
CA SER A 42 -2.95 -2.20 6.91
C SER A 42 -1.70 -2.98 6.53
N ASP A 43 -1.00 -3.49 7.53
CA ASP A 43 0.16 -4.38 7.34
C ASP A 43 -0.25 -5.69 6.65
N MET A 44 -1.40 -6.25 7.05
CA MET A 44 -1.94 -7.48 6.46
C MET A 44 -2.26 -7.30 4.97
N ALA A 45 -2.88 -6.19 4.58
CA ALA A 45 -3.21 -5.93 3.19
C ALA A 45 -1.95 -5.79 2.31
N VAL A 46 -0.84 -5.29 2.86
CA VAL A 46 0.45 -5.22 2.14
C VAL A 46 0.99 -6.63 1.88
N ALA A 47 0.97 -7.51 2.87
CA ALA A 47 1.36 -8.91 2.70
C ALA A 47 0.45 -9.65 1.71
N MET A 48 -0.85 -9.46 1.80
CA MET A 48 -1.83 -10.03 0.86
C MET A 48 -1.59 -9.53 -0.57
N ARG A 49 -1.26 -8.24 -0.77
CA ARG A 49 -0.97 -7.68 -2.09
C ARG A 49 0.32 -8.26 -2.68
N LEU A 50 1.33 -8.49 -1.84
CA LEU A 50 2.56 -9.18 -2.24
C LEU A 50 2.28 -10.59 -2.73
N LEU A 51 1.35 -11.29 -2.06
CA LEU A 51 0.99 -12.69 -2.34
C LEU A 51 -0.03 -12.83 -3.48
N ASP A 52 -0.55 -11.73 -4.05
CA ASP A 52 -1.66 -11.74 -5.00
C ASP A 52 -2.91 -12.49 -4.48
N ALA A 53 -3.26 -12.21 -3.23
CA ALA A 53 -4.43 -12.80 -2.59
C ALA A 53 -5.73 -12.42 -3.32
N VAL A 54 -6.74 -13.28 -3.19
CA VAL A 54 -8.08 -13.07 -3.73
C VAL A 54 -9.06 -12.89 -2.56
N VAL A 55 -9.85 -11.82 -2.63
CA VAL A 55 -10.91 -11.54 -1.66
C VAL A 55 -12.20 -12.21 -2.14
N GLU A 56 -12.75 -13.08 -1.31
CA GLU A 56 -14.04 -13.75 -1.56
C GLU A 56 -15.16 -12.97 -0.87
N THR A 57 -16.19 -12.65 -1.62
CA THR A 57 -17.31 -11.85 -1.12
C THR A 57 -18.66 -12.48 -1.41
N ILE A 58 -19.69 -12.04 -0.69
CA ILE A 58 -21.08 -12.38 -0.95
C ILE A 58 -21.93 -11.11 -0.97
N THR A 59 -22.74 -10.95 -2.02
CA THR A 59 -23.66 -9.81 -2.15
C THR A 59 -24.92 -10.02 -1.29
N PRO A 60 -25.74 -8.98 -1.05
CA PRO A 60 -27.01 -9.12 -0.35
C PRO A 60 -27.96 -10.14 -1.00
N GLU A 61 -27.87 -10.35 -2.29
CA GLU A 61 -28.67 -11.33 -3.05
C GLU A 61 -28.08 -12.76 -2.98
N GLY A 62 -27.03 -12.98 -2.20
CA GLY A 62 -26.39 -14.29 -2.04
C GLY A 62 -25.43 -14.70 -3.16
N LYS A 63 -25.06 -13.78 -4.07
CA LYS A 63 -24.08 -14.07 -5.14
C LYS A 63 -22.66 -13.94 -4.60
N THR A 64 -21.82 -14.93 -4.89
CA THR A 64 -20.40 -14.90 -4.57
C THR A 64 -19.61 -14.17 -5.66
N ARG A 65 -18.56 -13.44 -5.26
CA ARG A 65 -17.58 -12.82 -6.14
C ARG A 65 -16.17 -13.08 -5.62
N SER A 66 -15.22 -13.21 -6.55
CA SER A 66 -13.79 -13.32 -6.25
C SER A 66 -13.09 -12.09 -6.86
N ILE A 67 -12.43 -11.30 -6.03
CA ILE A 67 -11.80 -10.04 -6.45
C ILE A 67 -10.31 -10.13 -6.11
N THR A 68 -9.43 -9.95 -7.08
CA THR A 68 -7.99 -9.91 -6.81
C THR A 68 -7.68 -8.73 -5.89
N LEU A 69 -6.69 -8.85 -5.01
CA LEU A 69 -6.34 -7.72 -4.14
C LEU A 69 -5.76 -6.53 -4.93
N ALA A 70 -5.25 -6.76 -6.12
CA ALA A 70 -4.83 -5.72 -7.05
C ALA A 70 -6.00 -4.79 -7.46
N ASP A 71 -7.18 -5.40 -7.68
CA ASP A 71 -8.40 -4.72 -8.15
C ASP A 71 -9.33 -4.32 -7.01
N PHE A 72 -9.10 -4.84 -5.79
CA PHE A 72 -9.98 -4.63 -4.65
C PHE A 72 -9.99 -3.16 -4.17
N TYR A 73 -8.82 -2.51 -4.14
CA TYR A 73 -8.69 -1.12 -3.70
C TYR A 73 -8.66 -0.15 -4.87
N HIS A 74 -9.49 0.89 -4.79
CA HIS A 74 -9.50 1.97 -5.77
C HIS A 74 -8.53 3.09 -5.38
N PRO A 75 -7.78 3.66 -6.34
CA PRO A 75 -7.06 4.92 -6.11
C PRO A 75 -8.07 6.05 -5.91
N PRO A 76 -7.71 7.13 -5.16
CA PRO A 76 -8.66 8.18 -4.78
C PRO A 76 -9.23 8.93 -5.98
N GLY A 77 -8.45 9.21 -7.01
CA GLY A 77 -8.90 9.92 -8.21
C GLY A 77 -9.80 11.12 -7.87
N LYS A 78 -10.97 11.17 -8.50
CA LYS A 78 -12.02 12.16 -8.21
C LYS A 78 -13.09 11.65 -7.23
N THR A 79 -13.02 10.38 -6.82
CA THR A 79 -14.03 9.70 -6.00
C THR A 79 -13.44 9.03 -4.76
N PRO A 80 -12.74 9.76 -3.89
CA PRO A 80 -12.02 9.17 -2.74
C PRO A 80 -12.95 8.51 -1.71
N HIS A 81 -14.26 8.73 -1.78
CA HIS A 81 -15.27 8.07 -0.95
C HIS A 81 -15.56 6.63 -1.41
N ILE A 82 -15.13 6.23 -2.61
CA ILE A 82 -15.24 4.86 -3.13
C ILE A 82 -13.86 4.22 -3.00
N GLU A 83 -13.63 3.51 -1.89
CA GLU A 83 -12.30 2.99 -1.55
C GLU A 83 -12.05 1.58 -2.06
N THR A 84 -13.11 0.81 -2.31
CA THR A 84 -13.02 -0.60 -2.69
C THR A 84 -14.04 -0.97 -3.76
N ALA A 85 -13.84 -2.13 -4.36
CA ALA A 85 -14.75 -2.73 -5.34
C ALA A 85 -15.99 -3.40 -4.70
N LEU A 86 -16.16 -3.30 -3.36
CA LEU A 86 -17.34 -3.83 -2.68
C LEU A 86 -18.60 -3.06 -3.09
N LEU A 87 -19.66 -3.79 -3.32
CA LEU A 87 -21.01 -3.23 -3.51
C LEU A 87 -21.64 -2.88 -2.17
N PRO A 88 -22.65 -1.97 -2.12
CA PRO A 88 -23.38 -1.69 -0.90
C PRO A 88 -23.96 -2.97 -0.28
N GLY A 89 -23.66 -3.22 0.99
CA GLY A 89 -24.10 -4.41 1.72
C GLY A 89 -23.35 -5.71 1.41
N GLU A 90 -22.35 -5.68 0.54
CA GLU A 90 -21.51 -6.85 0.24
C GLU A 90 -20.55 -7.14 1.39
N LEU A 91 -20.40 -8.43 1.75
CA LEU A 91 -19.56 -8.90 2.85
C LEU A 91 -18.34 -9.66 2.33
N ILE A 92 -17.17 -9.39 2.91
CA ILE A 92 -15.99 -10.24 2.75
C ILE A 92 -16.19 -11.48 3.61
N VAL A 93 -16.14 -12.67 3.00
CA VAL A 93 -16.32 -13.95 3.68
C VAL A 93 -15.03 -14.74 3.84
N ALA A 94 -14.05 -14.54 2.96
CA ALA A 94 -12.76 -15.20 3.03
C ALA A 94 -11.69 -14.42 2.25
N VAL A 95 -10.44 -14.79 2.48
CA VAL A 95 -9.31 -14.40 1.62
C VAL A 95 -8.55 -15.67 1.26
N THR A 96 -8.43 -15.92 -0.03
CA THR A 96 -7.69 -17.05 -0.57
C THR A 96 -6.26 -16.62 -0.89
N LEU A 97 -5.29 -17.34 -0.32
CA LEU A 97 -3.88 -17.17 -0.63
C LEU A 97 -3.45 -18.15 -1.72
N PRO A 98 -2.47 -17.81 -2.57
CA PRO A 98 -1.91 -18.76 -3.53
C PRO A 98 -1.16 -19.89 -2.81
N PRO A 99 -0.80 -20.97 -3.51
CA PRO A 99 0.18 -21.93 -3.01
C PRO A 99 1.48 -21.23 -2.59
N PRO A 100 2.28 -21.83 -1.68
CA PRO A 100 3.55 -21.25 -1.23
C PRO A 100 4.45 -20.87 -2.40
N LEU A 101 4.91 -19.61 -2.42
CA LEU A 101 5.67 -19.06 -3.55
C LEU A 101 7.17 -19.37 -3.48
N GLY A 102 7.63 -20.02 -2.38
CA GLY A 102 9.07 -20.22 -2.15
C GLY A 102 9.79 -18.89 -1.89
N GLY A 103 11.14 -18.94 -1.96
CA GLY A 103 11.96 -17.77 -1.70
C GLY A 103 11.99 -17.35 -0.23
N LYS A 104 12.68 -16.25 0.05
CA LYS A 104 12.75 -15.65 1.37
C LYS A 104 11.69 -14.58 1.53
N HIS A 105 10.83 -14.73 2.51
CA HIS A 105 9.76 -13.79 2.85
C HIS A 105 10.22 -12.87 3.97
N ILE A 106 10.19 -11.56 3.73
CA ILE A 106 10.59 -10.53 4.69
C ILE A 106 9.47 -9.50 4.80
N TYR A 107 9.15 -9.12 6.03
CA TYR A 107 8.29 -7.97 6.31
C TYR A 107 9.01 -7.01 7.27
N ARG A 108 9.25 -5.80 6.83
CA ARG A 108 9.88 -4.74 7.62
C ARG A 108 8.93 -3.56 7.78
N LYS A 109 8.63 -3.21 9.05
CA LYS A 109 7.78 -2.07 9.39
C LYS A 109 8.58 -1.02 10.15
N VAL A 110 8.59 0.21 9.66
CA VAL A 110 9.12 1.37 10.37
C VAL A 110 7.96 2.18 10.94
N ARG A 111 8.00 2.46 12.23
CA ARG A 111 6.94 3.09 13.00
C ARG A 111 7.52 4.01 14.09
N ASP A 112 6.71 4.95 14.57
CA ASP A 112 7.16 5.97 15.55
C ASP A 112 7.36 5.43 16.97
N ARG A 113 6.78 4.28 17.30
CA ARG A 113 6.88 3.65 18.64
C ARG A 113 6.86 2.12 18.55
N ALA A 114 7.25 1.46 19.62
CA ALA A 114 7.49 0.02 19.66
C ALA A 114 6.23 -0.84 19.40
N SER A 115 5.04 -0.34 19.72
CA SER A 115 3.76 -1.04 19.49
C SER A 115 2.63 -0.05 19.23
N TYR A 116 1.49 -0.56 18.80
CA TYR A 116 0.26 0.20 18.59
C TYR A 116 0.46 1.47 17.73
N ALA A 117 1.12 1.30 16.60
CA ALA A 117 1.38 2.37 15.63
C ALA A 117 1.25 1.85 14.20
N PHE A 118 0.69 2.69 13.34
CA PHE A 118 0.72 2.47 11.89
C PHE A 118 2.15 2.58 11.36
N ALA A 119 2.40 1.95 10.23
CA ALA A 119 3.66 2.12 9.52
C ALA A 119 3.78 3.54 8.98
N GLN A 120 4.93 4.17 9.19
CA GLN A 120 5.33 5.31 8.36
C GLN A 120 5.70 4.81 6.96
N VAL A 121 6.44 3.70 6.92
CA VAL A 121 6.74 2.89 5.74
C VAL A 121 6.82 1.44 6.17
N SER A 122 6.25 0.53 5.39
CA SER A 122 6.56 -0.90 5.49
C SER A 122 6.93 -1.46 4.13
N VAL A 123 7.75 -2.51 4.14
CA VAL A 123 8.17 -3.25 2.94
C VAL A 123 7.91 -4.73 3.20
N ALA A 124 7.09 -5.33 2.34
CA ALA A 124 6.96 -6.76 2.21
C ALA A 124 7.72 -7.22 0.96
N ALA A 125 8.52 -8.25 1.06
CA ALA A 125 9.29 -8.78 -0.06
C ALA A 125 9.34 -10.31 -0.05
N ILE A 126 9.34 -10.90 -1.24
CA ILE A 126 9.70 -12.30 -1.49
C ILE A 126 10.86 -12.26 -2.47
N ILE A 127 12.00 -12.81 -2.08
CA ILE A 127 13.21 -12.81 -2.90
C ILE A 127 13.68 -14.24 -3.08
N HIS A 128 13.85 -14.65 -4.32
CA HIS A 128 14.38 -15.96 -4.70
C HIS A 128 15.91 -15.94 -4.77
N PRO A 129 16.58 -17.12 -4.73
CA PRO A 129 18.04 -17.21 -4.81
C PRO A 129 18.65 -16.61 -6.09
N ASP A 130 17.88 -16.57 -7.19
CA ASP A 130 18.28 -15.96 -8.46
C ASP A 130 18.12 -14.42 -8.48
N GLY A 131 17.66 -13.83 -7.37
CA GLY A 131 17.42 -12.39 -7.24
C GLY A 131 16.10 -11.90 -7.81
N SER A 132 15.30 -12.79 -8.41
CA SER A 132 13.91 -12.49 -8.78
C SER A 132 13.01 -12.42 -7.53
N GLY A 133 11.81 -11.93 -7.68
CA GLY A 133 10.88 -11.88 -6.56
C GLY A 133 9.78 -10.85 -6.72
N ARG A 134 9.26 -10.40 -5.58
CA ARG A 134 8.14 -9.44 -5.49
C ARG A 134 8.38 -8.46 -4.36
N VAL A 135 7.87 -7.24 -4.50
CA VAL A 135 7.91 -6.22 -3.45
C VAL A 135 6.60 -5.44 -3.39
N ALA A 136 6.12 -5.20 -2.17
CA ALA A 136 4.97 -4.33 -1.91
C ALA A 136 5.26 -3.42 -0.71
N LEU A 137 4.75 -2.20 -0.75
CA LEU A 137 4.95 -1.20 0.30
C LEU A 137 3.63 -0.83 0.98
N GLY A 138 3.73 -0.51 2.27
CA GLY A 138 2.64 0.07 3.05
C GLY A 138 3.03 1.41 3.65
N GLY A 139 2.03 2.16 4.10
CA GLY A 139 2.23 3.48 4.69
C GLY A 139 2.57 4.61 3.70
N VAL A 140 2.58 4.33 2.41
CA VAL A 140 3.01 5.29 1.36
C VAL A 140 1.92 5.67 0.37
N ALA A 141 0.83 4.91 0.29
CA ALA A 141 -0.22 5.08 -0.72
C ALA A 141 -1.63 4.86 -0.14
N HIS A 142 -2.63 5.21 -0.91
CA HIS A 142 -4.06 5.00 -0.61
C HIS A 142 -4.49 3.52 -0.63
N LYS A 143 -3.63 2.65 -1.11
CA LYS A 143 -3.77 1.20 -1.14
C LYS A 143 -2.41 0.53 -0.90
N PRO A 144 -2.36 -0.78 -0.62
CA PRO A 144 -1.10 -1.51 -0.65
C PRO A 144 -0.39 -1.26 -1.98
N TRP A 145 0.83 -0.74 -1.94
CA TRP A 145 1.52 -0.22 -3.11
C TRP A 145 2.46 -1.26 -3.70
N ARG A 146 2.10 -1.80 -4.86
CA ARG A 146 2.94 -2.68 -5.67
C ARG A 146 2.75 -2.32 -7.14
N ILE A 147 3.87 -2.22 -7.84
CA ILE A 147 3.96 -2.04 -9.29
C ILE A 147 4.75 -3.23 -9.81
N GLU A 148 4.13 -4.08 -10.60
CA GLU A 148 4.72 -5.32 -11.10
C GLU A 148 6.00 -5.07 -11.93
N ALA A 149 6.09 -3.92 -12.61
CA ALA A 149 7.31 -3.50 -13.31
C ALA A 149 8.50 -3.30 -12.36
N ALA A 150 8.26 -2.97 -11.07
CA ALA A 150 9.32 -2.85 -10.09
C ALA A 150 9.88 -4.21 -9.66
N ASP A 151 9.07 -5.28 -9.72
CA ASP A 151 9.54 -6.64 -9.43
C ASP A 151 10.62 -7.06 -10.45
N ALA A 152 10.48 -6.68 -11.71
CA ALA A 152 11.48 -6.93 -12.76
C ALA A 152 12.82 -6.19 -12.54
N GLN A 153 12.84 -5.17 -11.69
CA GLN A 153 14.05 -4.39 -11.36
C GLN A 153 14.82 -4.95 -10.15
N LEU A 154 14.32 -5.98 -9.47
CA LEU A 154 14.94 -6.51 -8.26
C LEU A 154 16.38 -6.96 -8.45
N SER A 155 16.71 -7.59 -9.60
CA SER A 155 18.07 -7.98 -9.96
C SER A 155 19.01 -6.79 -10.15
N GLN A 156 18.50 -5.61 -10.51
CA GLN A 156 19.26 -4.37 -10.69
C GLN A 156 19.50 -3.63 -9.36
N GLY A 157 18.85 -4.05 -8.28
CA GLY A 157 19.05 -3.52 -6.94
C GLY A 157 18.00 -2.53 -6.47
N ALA A 158 18.14 -2.13 -5.20
CA ALA A 158 17.14 -1.33 -4.49
C ALA A 158 16.85 0.02 -5.13
N GLN A 159 17.83 0.64 -5.78
CA GLN A 159 17.64 1.95 -6.42
C GLN A 159 16.67 1.85 -7.61
N ALA A 160 16.86 0.90 -8.51
CA ALA A 160 16.00 0.72 -9.68
C ALA A 160 14.56 0.39 -9.28
N VAL A 161 14.38 -0.47 -8.26
CA VAL A 161 13.07 -0.78 -7.68
C VAL A 161 12.42 0.48 -7.10
N TYR A 162 13.18 1.27 -6.31
CA TYR A 162 12.69 2.51 -5.73
C TYR A 162 12.25 3.52 -6.80
N ASP A 163 13.07 3.74 -7.82
CA ASP A 163 12.79 4.71 -8.89
C ASP A 163 11.49 4.35 -9.62
N THR A 164 11.23 3.06 -9.85
CA THR A 164 9.98 2.58 -10.46
C THR A 164 8.78 2.77 -9.53
N LEU A 165 8.91 2.43 -8.25
CA LEU A 165 7.80 2.54 -7.28
C LEU A 165 7.40 3.98 -6.98
N PHE A 166 8.34 4.93 -7.04
CA PHE A 166 8.15 6.33 -6.68
C PHE A 166 8.24 7.31 -7.86
N ALA A 167 8.18 6.82 -9.10
CA ALA A 167 8.24 7.66 -10.30
C ALA A 167 7.16 8.76 -10.32
N SER A 168 5.99 8.52 -9.72
CA SER A 168 4.88 9.46 -9.60
C SER A 168 4.69 9.98 -8.17
N ALA A 169 5.76 10.17 -7.41
CA ALA A 169 5.67 10.65 -6.04
C ALA A 169 5.28 12.13 -5.97
N HIS A 170 4.30 12.45 -5.12
CA HIS A 170 3.83 13.80 -4.82
C HIS A 170 3.75 14.00 -3.30
N PRO A 171 4.90 14.14 -2.61
CA PRO A 171 4.93 14.36 -1.17
C PRO A 171 4.50 15.79 -0.84
N THR A 172 4.00 15.97 0.37
CA THR A 172 3.89 17.28 1.02
C THR A 172 5.19 17.63 1.73
N ALA A 173 5.34 18.87 2.21
CA ALA A 173 6.49 19.27 3.01
C ALA A 173 6.69 18.38 4.25
N GLU A 174 5.59 17.95 4.91
CA GLU A 174 5.64 17.20 6.15
C GLU A 174 5.90 15.70 5.97
N ASN A 175 5.61 15.11 4.80
CA ASN A 175 5.77 13.67 4.56
C ASN A 175 6.90 13.32 3.57
N THR A 176 7.64 14.31 3.06
CA THR A 176 8.81 14.10 2.18
C THR A 176 9.82 13.10 2.75
N PHE A 177 10.00 13.05 4.09
CA PHE A 177 10.91 12.11 4.74
C PHE A 177 10.59 10.64 4.42
N LYS A 178 9.34 10.31 4.08
CA LYS A 178 8.93 8.95 3.70
C LYS A 178 9.64 8.45 2.45
N LEU A 179 10.02 9.33 1.54
CA LEU A 179 10.76 8.95 0.33
C LEU A 179 12.14 8.37 0.70
N LEU A 180 12.90 9.09 1.53
CA LEU A 180 14.20 8.59 1.99
C LEU A 180 14.06 7.37 2.88
N LEU A 181 13.03 7.36 3.75
CA LEU A 181 12.73 6.22 4.63
C LEU A 181 12.41 4.97 3.81
N ALA A 182 11.55 5.08 2.79
CA ALA A 182 11.21 3.97 1.90
C ALA A 182 12.43 3.43 1.15
N LYS A 183 13.26 4.32 0.59
CA LYS A 183 14.50 3.95 -0.08
C LYS A 183 15.44 3.14 0.83
N ARG A 184 15.66 3.63 2.07
CA ARG A 184 16.53 2.95 3.04
C ARG A 184 15.94 1.63 3.53
N THR A 185 14.63 1.58 3.80
CA THR A 185 13.96 0.36 4.24
C THR A 185 14.01 -0.72 3.15
N LEU A 186 13.74 -0.35 1.90
CA LEU A 186 13.84 -1.24 0.75
C LEU A 186 15.26 -1.78 0.59
N ALA A 187 16.28 -0.91 0.63
CA ALA A 187 17.68 -1.32 0.54
C ALA A 187 18.08 -2.30 1.66
N SER A 188 17.65 -2.03 2.89
CA SER A 188 17.88 -2.93 4.04
C SER A 188 17.23 -4.30 3.85
N VAL A 189 15.98 -4.35 3.38
CA VAL A 189 15.26 -5.61 3.12
C VAL A 189 15.94 -6.43 2.03
N LEU A 190 16.34 -5.81 0.92
CA LEU A 190 17.01 -6.50 -0.17
C LEU A 190 18.42 -6.97 0.22
N ALA A 191 19.15 -6.20 1.03
CA ALA A 191 20.45 -6.61 1.57
C ALA A 191 20.31 -7.83 2.51
N GLU A 192 19.31 -7.82 3.41
CA GLU A 192 19.02 -8.96 4.29
C GLU A 192 18.63 -10.21 3.51
N ALA A 193 17.85 -10.06 2.44
CA ALA A 193 17.47 -11.19 1.61
C ALA A 193 18.69 -11.87 0.98
N ARG A 194 19.64 -11.07 0.48
CA ARG A 194 20.87 -11.55 -0.17
C ARG A 194 21.90 -12.14 0.79
N ALA A 195 22.00 -11.62 2.03
CA ALA A 195 22.99 -12.07 2.99
C ALA A 195 22.70 -13.49 3.56
N GLN A 196 21.52 -14.03 3.33
CA GLN A 196 21.04 -15.29 3.86
C GLN A 196 20.62 -16.27 2.73
N ALA A 197 20.94 -15.94 1.49
CA ALA A 197 20.87 -16.83 0.34
C ALA A 197 22.20 -17.53 0.14
#